data_cce8b3064359bef5e08bcaff80e472f1
#
_entry.id   cce8b3064359bef5e08bcaff80e472f1
#
_cell.length_a   1.000
_cell.length_b   1.000
_cell.length_c   1.000
_cell.angle_alpha   90.00
_cell.angle_beta   90.00
_cell.angle_gamma   90.00
#
_symmetry.space_group_name_H-M   'P 1'
#
loop_
_entity.id
_entity.type
_entity.pdbx_description
1 polymer ?
#
loop_
_entity_poly.entity_id
_entity_poly.type
_entity_poly.pdbx_seq_one_letter_code
_entity_poly.pdbx_strand_id
1 'polypeptide(L)'
;QGFSGIALNMRTSPFNDIRVRKAFTLLFNVEKMNKKHFYNEYQQLDSYFPGSPYENKNNPKYRYNGRAAVKLLREAGWHRKGKLRYKNNKPLSVTLICEEGLIPLIQAIYQKDLNKAGIRIDYLPIHIPENEQQLYNFQFQMAFISWGGDFFPDPSSSWKSNLADKENSNNIPGLKHEKIDKICDAYNKMFLQHQREQAMQELDYILMEQIPYILGWGGNFQRILYWDNFSYPEGH
;
A
#
# COMPACT_ATOMS: atom_id res chain seq x y z
N GLN A 1 -7.48 10.57 8.85
CA GLN A 1 -7.38 10.27 7.42
C GLN A 1 -7.08 8.80 7.20
N GLY A 2 -7.65 8.20 6.13
CA GLY A 2 -7.28 6.88 5.67
C GLY A 2 -6.02 6.91 4.80
N PHE A 3 -5.71 5.79 4.17
CA PHE A 3 -4.60 5.69 3.23
C PHE A 3 -5.04 5.00 1.93
N SER A 4 -4.32 5.27 0.87
CA SER A 4 -4.42 4.52 -0.39
C SER A 4 -3.06 3.91 -0.74
N GLY A 5 -3.09 2.78 -1.43
CA GLY A 5 -1.86 2.12 -1.82
C GLY A 5 -2.10 0.84 -2.60
N ILE A 6 -1.00 0.22 -3.02
CA ILE A 6 -1.03 -1.04 -3.75
C ILE A 6 -0.76 -2.17 -2.76
N ALA A 7 -1.79 -2.95 -2.43
CA ALA A 7 -1.66 -4.18 -1.63
C ALA A 7 -0.79 -5.19 -2.37
N LEU A 8 0.12 -5.81 -1.66
CA LEU A 8 1.02 -6.86 -2.15
C LEU A 8 0.61 -8.19 -1.53
N ASN A 9 0.21 -9.16 -2.34
CA ASN A 9 -0.16 -10.47 -1.81
C ASN A 9 1.07 -11.22 -1.28
N MET A 10 1.25 -11.16 0.03
CA MET A 10 2.42 -11.71 0.73
C MET A 10 2.40 -13.25 0.84
N ARG A 11 1.28 -13.90 0.47
CA ARG A 11 1.13 -15.37 0.55
C ARG A 11 1.96 -16.09 -0.49
N THR A 12 2.24 -15.44 -1.62
CA THR A 12 2.87 -16.08 -2.78
C THR A 12 4.03 -15.28 -3.33
N SER A 13 4.88 -15.96 -4.15
CA SER A 13 5.91 -15.28 -4.94
C SER A 13 5.27 -14.32 -5.96
N PRO A 14 5.87 -13.13 -6.20
CA PRO A 14 7.19 -12.71 -5.70
C PRO A 14 7.13 -11.95 -4.35
N PHE A 15 5.95 -11.65 -3.82
CA PHE A 15 5.75 -10.73 -2.70
C PHE A 15 5.86 -11.37 -1.31
N ASN A 16 6.05 -12.68 -1.22
CA ASN A 16 6.45 -13.32 0.04
C ASN A 16 7.87 -12.95 0.50
N ASP A 17 8.68 -12.35 -0.38
CA ASP A 17 10.03 -11.86 -0.06
C ASP A 17 10.01 -10.35 0.20
N ILE A 18 10.37 -9.93 1.41
CA ILE A 18 10.40 -8.51 1.84
C ILE A 18 11.30 -7.65 0.94
N ARG A 19 12.40 -8.19 0.41
CA ARG A 19 13.33 -7.49 -0.48
C ARG A 19 12.64 -7.12 -1.79
N VAL A 20 11.76 -7.99 -2.29
CA VAL A 20 10.96 -7.72 -3.49
C VAL A 20 9.93 -6.64 -3.20
N ARG A 21 9.20 -6.72 -2.07
CA ARG A 21 8.23 -5.68 -1.69
C ARG A 21 8.91 -4.32 -1.58
N LYS A 22 10.06 -4.26 -0.91
CA LYS A 22 10.86 -3.03 -0.79
C LYS A 22 11.34 -2.52 -2.15
N ALA A 23 11.76 -3.41 -3.04
CA ALA A 23 12.18 -3.03 -4.39
C ALA A 23 11.03 -2.39 -5.19
N PHE A 24 9.84 -2.96 -5.13
CA PHE A 24 8.66 -2.41 -5.78
C PHE A 24 8.27 -1.04 -5.21
N THR A 25 8.33 -0.87 -3.88
CA THR A 25 8.11 0.42 -3.23
C THR A 25 9.12 1.48 -3.68
N LEU A 26 10.41 1.13 -3.76
CA LEU A 26 11.45 2.05 -4.22
C LEU A 26 11.37 2.40 -5.72
N LEU A 27 10.62 1.64 -6.52
CA LEU A 27 10.37 1.95 -7.92
C LEU A 27 9.12 2.84 -8.13
N PHE A 28 8.27 2.99 -7.11
CA PHE A 28 7.06 3.79 -7.17
C PHE A 28 7.37 5.27 -6.92
N ASN A 29 7.43 6.06 -7.99
CA ASN A 29 7.91 7.44 -7.95
C ASN A 29 6.76 8.44 -7.75
N VAL A 30 6.27 8.56 -6.51
CA VAL A 30 5.20 9.49 -6.14
C VAL A 30 5.59 10.95 -6.38
N GLU A 31 6.85 11.33 -6.14
CA GLU A 31 7.33 12.71 -6.36
C GLU A 31 7.18 13.12 -7.82
N LYS A 32 7.62 12.26 -8.75
CA LYS A 32 7.45 12.50 -10.19
C LYS A 32 5.98 12.60 -10.58
N MET A 33 5.13 11.77 -10.00
CA MET A 33 3.69 11.82 -10.21
C MET A 33 3.12 13.16 -9.75
N ASN A 34 3.42 13.53 -8.52
CA ASN A 34 2.94 14.74 -7.90
C ASN A 34 3.30 15.97 -8.75
N LYS A 35 4.55 16.06 -9.17
CA LYS A 35 5.03 17.17 -10.04
C LYS A 35 4.34 17.21 -11.41
N LYS A 36 4.06 16.04 -12.01
CA LYS A 36 3.54 15.98 -13.39
C LYS A 36 2.02 16.05 -13.49
N HIS A 37 1.32 15.49 -12.51
CA HIS A 37 -0.12 15.25 -12.61
C HIS A 37 -0.93 15.96 -11.52
N PHE A 38 -0.28 16.35 -10.40
CA PHE A 38 -0.97 16.90 -9.24
C PHE A 38 -0.41 18.25 -8.78
N TYR A 39 0.37 18.95 -9.61
CA TYR A 39 0.86 20.30 -9.34
C TYR A 39 1.54 20.47 -7.97
N ASN A 40 2.14 19.40 -7.43
CA ASN A 40 2.74 19.30 -6.09
C ASN A 40 1.75 19.46 -4.93
N GLU A 41 0.48 19.24 -5.15
CA GLU A 41 -0.55 19.35 -4.08
C GLU A 41 -0.59 18.14 -3.13
N TYR A 42 -0.08 17.00 -3.56
CA TYR A 42 -0.02 15.79 -2.76
C TYR A 42 1.39 15.51 -2.26
N GLN A 43 1.48 14.60 -1.30
CA GLN A 43 2.75 14.07 -0.82
C GLN A 43 2.69 12.55 -0.70
N GLN A 44 3.84 11.90 -0.73
CA GLN A 44 3.92 10.47 -0.49
C GLN A 44 3.56 10.17 0.96
N LEU A 45 2.73 9.15 1.16
CA LEU A 45 2.38 8.68 2.49
C LEU A 45 3.55 7.91 3.11
N ASP A 46 3.84 8.21 4.38
CA ASP A 46 4.87 7.57 5.20
C ASP A 46 4.26 6.88 6.44
N SER A 47 2.95 6.65 6.44
CA SER A 47 2.20 6.04 7.53
C SER A 47 0.91 5.43 7.00
N TYR A 48 0.41 4.40 7.69
CA TYR A 48 -0.94 3.86 7.50
C TYR A 48 -2.01 4.69 8.21
N PHE A 49 -1.59 5.61 9.09
CA PHE A 49 -2.45 6.51 9.87
C PHE A 49 -2.06 7.98 9.69
N PRO A 50 -1.93 8.47 8.44
CA PRO A 50 -1.33 9.79 8.16
C PRO A 50 -2.11 10.92 8.82
N GLY A 51 -1.39 11.86 9.44
CA GLY A 51 -1.96 13.05 10.07
C GLY A 51 -2.80 12.79 11.32
N SER A 52 -2.72 11.59 11.90
CA SER A 52 -3.43 11.21 13.13
C SER A 52 -2.48 11.05 14.32
N PRO A 53 -2.98 10.97 15.58
CA PRO A 53 -2.17 10.63 16.74
C PRO A 53 -1.53 9.23 16.66
N TYR A 54 -2.01 8.39 15.79
CA TYR A 54 -1.55 7.01 15.58
C TYR A 54 -0.36 6.90 14.62
N GLU A 55 -0.02 7.99 13.91
CA GLU A 55 1.13 8.04 13.03
C GLU A 55 2.44 7.98 13.81
N ASN A 56 3.31 7.02 13.48
CA ASN A 56 4.66 6.98 14.04
C ASN A 56 5.59 7.92 13.26
N LYS A 57 6.11 8.93 13.92
CA LYS A 57 7.01 9.94 13.30
C LYS A 57 8.39 9.37 12.93
N ASN A 58 8.76 8.20 13.48
CA ASN A 58 10.01 7.52 13.20
C ASN A 58 9.89 6.43 12.12
N ASN A 59 8.78 6.39 11.39
CA ASN A 59 8.57 5.44 10.32
C ASN A 59 9.70 5.49 9.29
N PRO A 60 10.12 4.32 8.76
CA PRO A 60 11.06 4.28 7.63
C PRO A 60 10.43 4.95 6.41
N LYS A 61 11.20 5.84 5.78
CA LYS A 61 10.75 6.58 4.59
C LYS A 61 11.28 5.94 3.33
N TYR A 62 10.40 5.51 2.47
CA TYR A 62 10.74 4.90 1.19
C TYR A 62 10.58 5.93 0.08
N ARG A 63 11.71 6.40 -0.46
CA ARG A 63 11.74 7.32 -1.61
C ARG A 63 12.27 6.61 -2.84
N TYR A 64 11.90 7.11 -4.01
CA TYR A 64 12.31 6.53 -5.27
C TYR A 64 13.82 6.32 -5.34
N ASN A 65 14.22 5.06 -5.56
CA ASN A 65 15.62 4.69 -5.75
C ASN A 65 15.73 3.42 -6.62
N GLY A 66 15.79 3.63 -7.94
CA GLY A 66 15.86 2.53 -8.89
C GLY A 66 17.12 1.68 -8.75
N ARG A 67 18.27 2.25 -8.32
CA ARG A 67 19.51 1.49 -8.10
C ARG A 67 19.39 0.54 -6.92
N ALA A 68 18.87 1.02 -5.80
CA ALA A 68 18.62 0.20 -4.61
C ALA A 68 17.59 -0.90 -4.90
N ALA A 69 16.52 -0.59 -5.63
CA ALA A 69 15.51 -1.57 -6.04
C ALA A 69 16.13 -2.72 -6.86
N VAL A 70 16.96 -2.40 -7.86
CA VAL A 70 17.66 -3.39 -8.69
C VAL A 70 18.61 -4.27 -7.87
N LYS A 71 19.29 -3.68 -6.87
CA LYS A 71 20.16 -4.41 -5.94
C LYS A 71 19.35 -5.42 -5.12
N LEU A 72 18.23 -4.99 -4.52
CA LEU A 72 17.34 -5.84 -3.73
C LEU A 72 16.75 -7.00 -4.55
N LEU A 73 16.32 -6.75 -5.79
CA LEU A 73 15.82 -7.81 -6.68
C LEU A 73 16.90 -8.87 -6.96
N ARG A 74 18.15 -8.44 -7.19
CA ARG A 74 19.27 -9.37 -7.38
C ARG A 74 19.55 -10.20 -6.12
N GLU A 75 19.57 -9.57 -4.96
CA GLU A 75 19.74 -10.24 -3.65
C GLU A 75 18.59 -11.21 -3.35
N ALA A 76 17.39 -10.94 -3.85
CA ALA A 76 16.24 -11.84 -3.78
C ALA A 76 16.29 -12.98 -4.80
N GLY A 77 17.36 -13.07 -5.62
CA GLY A 77 17.57 -14.14 -6.61
C GLY A 77 16.91 -13.88 -7.97
N TRP A 78 16.45 -12.65 -8.24
CA TRP A 78 15.90 -12.27 -9.53
C TRP A 78 17.00 -11.72 -10.45
N HIS A 79 17.54 -12.56 -11.33
CA HIS A 79 18.64 -12.23 -12.23
C HIS A 79 18.13 -11.80 -13.61
N ARG A 80 18.81 -10.81 -14.21
CA ARG A 80 18.41 -10.28 -15.52
C ARG A 80 18.81 -11.24 -16.64
N LYS A 81 17.83 -11.52 -17.53
CA LYS A 81 18.04 -12.24 -18.78
C LYS A 81 17.29 -11.49 -19.88
N GLY A 82 18.03 -10.81 -20.75
CA GLY A 82 17.44 -9.92 -21.76
C GLY A 82 16.69 -8.74 -21.13
N LYS A 83 15.44 -8.56 -21.49
CA LYS A 83 14.60 -7.45 -21.02
C LYS A 83 14.00 -7.69 -19.63
N LEU A 84 13.87 -8.96 -19.18
CA LEU A 84 13.21 -9.33 -17.93
C LEU A 84 14.17 -9.93 -16.91
N ARG A 85 13.71 -10.02 -15.67
CA ARG A 85 14.36 -10.79 -14.60
C ARG A 85 13.69 -12.16 -14.47
N TYR A 86 14.48 -13.12 -14.05
CA TYR A 86 14.05 -14.51 -13.85
C TYR A 86 14.56 -15.05 -12.51
N LYS A 87 13.74 -15.88 -11.89
CA LYS A 87 14.10 -16.73 -10.75
C LYS A 87 13.49 -18.11 -10.98
N ASN A 88 14.29 -19.18 -10.92
CA ASN A 88 13.85 -20.56 -11.19
C ASN A 88 13.11 -20.68 -12.55
N ASN A 89 13.66 -20.10 -13.60
CA ASN A 89 13.12 -20.04 -14.96
C ASN A 89 11.76 -19.33 -15.11
N LYS A 90 11.22 -18.73 -14.05
CA LYS A 90 9.98 -17.94 -14.11
C LYS A 90 10.33 -16.45 -14.30
N PRO A 91 9.70 -15.74 -15.25
CA PRO A 91 9.92 -14.31 -15.42
C PRO A 91 9.29 -13.53 -14.26
N LEU A 92 9.88 -12.39 -13.92
CA LEU A 92 9.27 -11.43 -12.99
C LEU A 92 8.20 -10.64 -13.73
N SER A 93 6.99 -11.17 -13.65
CA SER A 93 5.79 -10.59 -14.23
C SER A 93 4.71 -10.55 -13.16
N VAL A 94 4.03 -9.45 -13.04
CA VAL A 94 2.98 -9.21 -12.03
C VAL A 94 1.77 -8.59 -12.67
N THR A 95 0.62 -8.78 -12.04
CA THR A 95 -0.66 -8.18 -12.44
C THR A 95 -1.15 -7.27 -11.32
N LEU A 96 -1.59 -6.07 -11.68
CA LEU A 96 -2.20 -5.08 -10.80
C LEU A 96 -3.69 -4.96 -11.10
N ILE A 97 -4.53 -5.27 -10.13
CA ILE A 97 -5.97 -4.98 -10.15
C ILE A 97 -6.16 -3.56 -9.61
N CYS A 98 -6.84 -2.69 -10.36
CA CYS A 98 -7.16 -1.33 -9.93
C CYS A 98 -8.35 -0.75 -10.69
N GLU A 99 -8.86 0.39 -10.24
CA GLU A 99 -9.89 1.14 -10.96
C GLU A 99 -9.38 1.54 -12.36
N GLU A 100 -10.24 1.41 -13.36
CA GLU A 100 -9.90 1.70 -14.76
C GLU A 100 -9.35 3.11 -14.94
N GLY A 101 -9.97 4.10 -14.29
CA GLY A 101 -9.53 5.49 -14.32
C GLY A 101 -8.14 5.75 -13.74
N LEU A 102 -7.63 4.86 -12.88
CA LEU A 102 -6.29 4.96 -12.30
C LEU A 102 -5.20 4.32 -13.18
N ILE A 103 -5.57 3.42 -14.10
CA ILE A 103 -4.60 2.69 -14.93
C ILE A 103 -3.67 3.65 -15.69
N PRO A 104 -4.16 4.66 -16.44
CA PRO A 104 -3.28 5.56 -17.18
C PRO A 104 -2.29 6.31 -16.28
N LEU A 105 -2.74 6.72 -15.08
CA LEU A 105 -1.90 7.42 -14.11
C LEU A 105 -0.78 6.52 -13.58
N ILE A 106 -1.12 5.30 -13.15
CA ILE A 106 -0.13 4.34 -12.64
C ILE A 106 0.84 3.92 -13.74
N GLN A 107 0.38 3.71 -14.96
CA GLN A 107 1.24 3.44 -16.12
C GLN A 107 2.24 4.56 -16.36
N ALA A 108 1.80 5.82 -16.36
CA ALA A 108 2.66 6.97 -16.61
C ALA A 108 3.80 7.11 -15.59
N ILE A 109 3.57 6.64 -14.36
CA ILE A 109 4.52 6.78 -13.25
C ILE A 109 5.41 5.55 -13.11
N TYR A 110 4.80 4.37 -13.14
CA TYR A 110 5.39 3.16 -12.60
C TYR A 110 5.94 2.24 -13.69
N GLN A 111 5.21 2.08 -14.80
CA GLN A 111 5.56 1.10 -15.83
C GLN A 111 6.96 1.28 -16.42
N LYS A 112 7.37 2.53 -16.68
CA LYS A 112 8.70 2.79 -17.24
C LYS A 112 9.82 2.34 -16.32
N ASP A 113 9.68 2.58 -15.02
CA ASP A 113 10.70 2.24 -14.04
C ASP A 113 10.70 0.73 -13.71
N LEU A 114 9.53 0.09 -13.70
CA LEU A 114 9.43 -1.37 -13.64
C LEU A 114 10.10 -2.04 -14.85
N ASN A 115 9.81 -1.58 -16.07
CA ASN A 115 10.42 -2.11 -17.28
C ASN A 115 11.95 -1.96 -17.27
N LYS A 116 12.47 -0.81 -16.83
CA LYS A 116 13.91 -0.60 -16.66
C LYS A 116 14.52 -1.57 -15.65
N ALA A 117 13.79 -1.85 -14.58
CA ALA A 117 14.21 -2.81 -13.57
C ALA A 117 14.09 -4.27 -14.04
N GLY A 118 13.48 -4.53 -15.19
CA GLY A 118 13.30 -5.87 -15.76
C GLY A 118 12.06 -6.59 -15.23
N ILE A 119 11.01 -5.84 -14.91
CA ILE A 119 9.73 -6.32 -14.40
C ILE A 119 8.66 -6.04 -15.44
N ARG A 120 7.83 -7.03 -15.76
CA ARG A 120 6.60 -6.85 -16.55
C ARG A 120 5.44 -6.64 -15.60
N ILE A 121 4.57 -5.71 -15.94
CA ILE A 121 3.31 -5.46 -15.25
C ILE A 121 2.16 -5.45 -16.22
N ASP A 122 1.09 -6.16 -15.89
CA ASP A 122 -0.18 -6.17 -16.61
C ASP A 122 -1.25 -5.56 -15.69
N TYR A 123 -2.31 -4.96 -16.24
CA TYR A 123 -3.34 -4.24 -15.49
C TYR A 123 -4.71 -4.86 -15.74
N LEU A 124 -5.49 -5.05 -14.66
CA LEU A 124 -6.85 -5.54 -14.71
C LEU A 124 -7.80 -4.53 -14.03
N PRO A 125 -8.89 -4.11 -14.70
CA PRO A 125 -9.87 -3.21 -14.08
C PRO A 125 -10.70 -3.94 -13.02
N ILE A 126 -10.84 -3.34 -11.82
CA ILE A 126 -11.52 -3.97 -10.68
C ILE A 126 -13.05 -4.09 -10.86
N HIS A 127 -13.66 -3.22 -11.67
CA HIS A 127 -15.11 -3.24 -11.91
C HIS A 127 -15.61 -4.47 -12.70
N ILE A 128 -14.70 -5.29 -13.20
CA ILE A 128 -15.04 -6.58 -13.79
C ILE A 128 -15.26 -7.57 -12.64
N PRO A 129 -16.45 -8.20 -12.50
CA PRO A 129 -16.79 -9.03 -11.34
C PRO A 129 -15.79 -10.16 -11.07
N GLU A 130 -15.22 -10.76 -12.12
CA GLU A 130 -14.22 -11.81 -12.00
C GLU A 130 -12.92 -11.32 -11.35
N ASN A 131 -12.50 -10.07 -11.64
CA ASN A 131 -11.31 -9.47 -11.07
C ASN A 131 -11.55 -9.08 -9.61
N GLU A 132 -12.73 -8.59 -9.28
CA GLU A 132 -13.15 -8.31 -7.90
C GLU A 132 -13.19 -9.59 -7.07
N GLN A 133 -13.77 -10.65 -7.61
CA GLN A 133 -13.78 -11.96 -6.94
C GLN A 133 -12.37 -12.50 -6.72
N GLN A 134 -11.46 -12.35 -7.69
CA GLN A 134 -10.06 -12.71 -7.51
C GLN A 134 -9.40 -11.96 -6.34
N LEU A 135 -9.72 -10.69 -6.15
CA LEU A 135 -9.22 -9.91 -5.03
C LEU A 135 -9.67 -10.49 -3.68
N TYR A 136 -10.98 -10.73 -3.53
CA TYR A 136 -11.54 -11.22 -2.26
C TYR A 136 -11.19 -12.69 -1.95
N ASN A 137 -10.93 -13.49 -2.99
CA ASN A 137 -10.43 -14.86 -2.84
C ASN A 137 -8.90 -14.94 -2.74
N PHE A 138 -8.23 -13.79 -2.62
CA PHE A 138 -6.76 -13.66 -2.54
C PHE A 138 -6.00 -14.26 -3.75
N GLN A 139 -6.66 -14.36 -4.89
CA GLN A 139 -6.08 -14.83 -6.16
C GLN A 139 -5.49 -13.69 -7.00
N PHE A 140 -4.90 -12.72 -6.35
CA PHE A 140 -4.26 -11.55 -6.98
C PHE A 140 -2.77 -11.50 -6.62
N GLN A 141 -2.01 -10.66 -7.32
CA GLN A 141 -0.62 -10.35 -6.96
C GLN A 141 -0.51 -8.95 -6.37
N MET A 142 -1.08 -7.97 -7.04
CA MET A 142 -1.13 -6.56 -6.60
C MET A 142 -2.55 -6.02 -6.77
N ALA A 143 -3.02 -5.19 -5.85
CA ALA A 143 -4.31 -4.50 -5.97
C ALA A 143 -4.23 -3.08 -5.39
N PHE A 144 -4.73 -2.08 -6.13
CA PHE A 144 -4.83 -0.72 -5.61
C PHE A 144 -6.10 -0.60 -4.77
N ILE A 145 -5.94 -0.23 -3.51
CA ILE A 145 -7.03 -0.15 -2.53
C ILE A 145 -6.93 1.17 -1.77
N SER A 146 -8.08 1.76 -1.49
CA SER A 146 -8.23 2.92 -0.63
C SER A 146 -9.01 2.54 0.62
N TRP A 147 -8.46 2.88 1.76
CA TRP A 147 -9.07 2.66 3.07
C TRP A 147 -9.51 3.98 3.67
N GLY A 148 -10.73 4.02 4.21
CA GLY A 148 -11.20 5.11 5.05
C GLY A 148 -10.40 5.19 6.35
N GLY A 149 -10.37 6.36 6.96
CA GLY A 149 -9.81 6.53 8.30
C GLY A 149 -10.91 6.54 9.35
N ASP A 150 -10.72 5.76 10.41
CA ASP A 150 -11.60 5.76 11.57
C ASP A 150 -11.06 6.68 12.67
N PHE A 151 -11.96 7.26 13.45
CA PHE A 151 -11.60 8.09 14.60
C PHE A 151 -11.00 7.22 15.73
N PHE A 152 -11.52 6.01 15.88
CA PHE A 152 -11.05 4.98 16.80
C PHE A 152 -10.82 3.69 16.03
N PRO A 153 -9.65 3.53 15.40
CA PRO A 153 -9.38 2.35 14.59
C PRO A 153 -9.32 1.08 15.45
N ASP A 154 -9.90 -0.02 14.95
CA ASP A 154 -9.69 -1.34 15.49
C ASP A 154 -8.66 -2.11 14.66
N PRO A 155 -7.41 -2.25 15.15
CA PRO A 155 -6.38 -2.95 14.40
C PRO A 155 -6.69 -4.44 14.20
N SER A 156 -7.54 -5.02 15.06
CA SER A 156 -7.88 -6.45 15.01
C SER A 156 -8.69 -6.81 13.76
N SER A 157 -9.45 -5.85 13.23
CA SER A 157 -10.31 -6.06 12.07
C SER A 157 -9.54 -6.25 10.75
N SER A 158 -8.28 -5.75 10.68
CA SER A 158 -7.51 -5.71 9.45
C SER A 158 -6.13 -6.38 9.53
N TRP A 159 -5.52 -6.48 10.71
CA TRP A 159 -4.11 -6.84 10.81
C TRP A 159 -3.81 -8.13 11.56
N LYS A 160 -4.80 -8.77 12.20
CA LYS A 160 -4.55 -10.05 12.88
C LYS A 160 -4.18 -11.16 11.91
N SER A 161 -3.21 -11.98 12.30
CA SER A 161 -2.72 -13.11 11.51
C SER A 161 -3.78 -14.16 11.18
N ASN A 162 -4.78 -14.33 12.04
CA ASN A 162 -5.89 -15.27 11.80
C ASN A 162 -6.82 -14.83 10.66
N LEU A 163 -6.77 -13.57 10.26
CA LEU A 163 -7.50 -13.04 9.11
C LEU A 163 -6.73 -13.24 7.79
N ALA A 164 -5.43 -13.51 7.86
CA ALA A 164 -4.57 -13.53 6.69
C ALA A 164 -5.02 -14.53 5.61
N ASP A 165 -5.61 -15.65 5.99
CA ASP A 165 -6.06 -16.68 5.04
C ASP A 165 -7.60 -16.84 5.06
N LYS A 166 -8.31 -15.93 5.73
CA LYS A 166 -9.77 -15.93 5.78
C LYS A 166 -10.32 -15.09 4.63
N GLU A 167 -10.97 -15.72 3.67
CA GLU A 167 -11.63 -15.05 2.54
C GLU A 167 -12.57 -13.94 3.01
N ASN A 168 -12.67 -12.88 2.22
CA ASN A 168 -13.46 -11.68 2.53
C ASN A 168 -13.03 -10.95 3.82
N SER A 169 -11.80 -11.16 4.29
CA SER A 169 -11.25 -10.39 5.40
C SER A 169 -10.54 -9.13 4.93
N ASN A 170 -10.37 -8.17 5.84
CA ASN A 170 -9.64 -6.93 5.55
C ASN A 170 -8.10 -7.12 5.55
N ASN A 171 -7.59 -8.29 5.97
CA ASN A 171 -6.16 -8.58 5.83
C ASN A 171 -5.83 -9.00 4.39
N ILE A 172 -6.12 -8.10 3.46
CA ILE A 172 -5.95 -8.32 2.02
C ILE A 172 -4.53 -8.79 1.67
N PRO A 173 -3.43 -8.16 2.18
CA PRO A 173 -2.07 -8.59 1.88
C PRO A 173 -1.70 -9.98 2.40
N GLY A 174 -2.41 -10.51 3.39
CA GLY A 174 -2.08 -11.77 4.05
C GLY A 174 -0.90 -11.65 5.00
N LEU A 175 -0.79 -10.50 5.67
CA LEU A 175 0.25 -10.26 6.67
C LEU A 175 0.04 -11.15 7.90
N LYS A 176 1.10 -11.85 8.31
CA LYS A 176 1.15 -12.59 9.58
C LYS A 176 2.36 -12.09 10.38
N HIS A 177 2.10 -11.61 11.60
CA HIS A 177 3.16 -11.06 12.43
C HIS A 177 2.79 -11.13 13.92
N GLU A 178 3.55 -11.93 14.70
CA GLU A 178 3.27 -12.20 16.11
C GLU A 178 3.13 -10.94 16.98
N LYS A 179 3.99 -9.93 16.74
CA LYS A 179 3.96 -8.69 17.52
C LYS A 179 2.69 -7.86 17.21
N ILE A 180 2.22 -7.90 15.97
CA ILE A 180 0.94 -7.28 15.58
C ILE A 180 -0.21 -7.98 16.29
N ASP A 181 -0.21 -9.32 16.35
CA ASP A 181 -1.25 -10.06 17.05
C ASP A 181 -1.31 -9.69 18.53
N LYS A 182 -0.15 -9.56 19.19
CA LYS A 182 -0.07 -9.11 20.58
C LYS A 182 -0.62 -7.69 20.77
N ILE A 183 -0.31 -6.77 19.87
CA ILE A 183 -0.85 -5.40 19.90
C ILE A 183 -2.37 -5.44 19.75
N CYS A 184 -2.90 -6.17 18.77
CA CYS A 184 -4.33 -6.33 18.55
C CYS A 184 -5.06 -6.90 19.78
N ASP A 185 -4.51 -7.93 20.41
CA ASP A 185 -5.09 -8.57 21.60
C ASP A 185 -5.08 -7.68 22.85
N ALA A 186 -4.08 -6.81 22.95
CA ALA A 186 -3.97 -5.87 24.06
C ALA A 186 -4.82 -4.61 23.84
N TYR A 187 -4.98 -4.14 22.59
CA TYR A 187 -5.58 -2.87 22.24
C TYR A 187 -7.00 -2.67 22.82
N ASN A 188 -7.83 -3.70 22.73
CA ASN A 188 -9.21 -3.65 23.22
C ASN A 188 -9.33 -3.63 24.76
N LYS A 189 -8.21 -3.87 25.46
CA LYS A 189 -8.11 -3.81 26.94
C LYS A 189 -7.50 -2.49 27.40
N MET A 190 -7.07 -1.63 26.49
CA MET A 190 -6.48 -0.32 26.80
C MET A 190 -7.59 0.73 26.94
N PHE A 191 -7.76 1.26 28.16
CA PHE A 191 -8.78 2.29 28.43
C PHE A 191 -8.24 3.72 28.28
N LEU A 192 -6.92 3.90 28.42
CA LEU A 192 -6.29 5.21 28.35
C LEU A 192 -5.88 5.52 26.89
N GLN A 193 -6.25 6.70 26.44
CA GLN A 193 -6.00 7.13 25.05
C GLN A 193 -4.52 7.04 24.67
N HIS A 194 -3.62 7.53 25.52
CA HIS A 194 -2.17 7.49 25.23
C HIS A 194 -1.63 6.07 25.04
N GLN A 195 -2.18 5.07 25.76
CA GLN A 195 -1.78 3.67 25.56
C GLN A 195 -2.19 3.15 24.19
N ARG A 196 -3.40 3.50 23.73
CA ARG A 196 -3.88 3.16 22.39
C ARG A 196 -3.06 3.85 21.32
N GLU A 197 -2.73 5.13 21.50
CA GLU A 197 -1.88 5.88 20.57
C GLU A 197 -0.49 5.23 20.46
N GLN A 198 0.15 4.89 21.55
CA GLN A 198 1.45 4.22 21.55
C GLN A 198 1.39 2.85 20.86
N ALA A 199 0.38 2.05 21.17
CA ALA A 199 0.20 0.74 20.55
C ALA A 199 0.00 0.84 19.03
N MET A 200 -0.79 1.81 18.57
CA MET A 200 -1.02 2.06 17.16
C MET A 200 0.21 2.65 16.45
N GLN A 201 0.99 3.50 17.10
CA GLN A 201 2.26 3.98 16.55
C GLN A 201 3.27 2.83 16.41
N GLU A 202 3.31 1.89 17.33
CA GLU A 202 4.13 0.69 17.20
C GLU A 202 3.66 -0.20 16.06
N LEU A 203 2.34 -0.39 15.92
CA LEU A 203 1.75 -1.09 14.79
C LEU A 203 2.12 -0.43 13.46
N ASP A 204 1.96 0.89 13.35
CA ASP A 204 2.31 1.66 12.15
C ASP A 204 3.77 1.44 11.72
N TYR A 205 4.70 1.49 12.70
CA TYR A 205 6.11 1.24 12.45
C TYR A 205 6.34 -0.18 11.88
N ILE A 206 5.73 -1.20 12.49
CA ILE A 206 5.87 -2.59 12.02
C ILE A 206 5.29 -2.75 10.62
N LEU A 207 4.12 -2.16 10.34
CA LEU A 207 3.50 -2.19 9.02
C LEU A 207 4.42 -1.54 7.97
N MET A 208 5.05 -0.41 8.30
CA MET A 208 6.00 0.25 7.41
C MET A 208 7.24 -0.61 7.17
N GLU A 209 7.73 -1.35 8.17
CA GLU A 209 8.84 -2.29 7.98
C GLU A 209 8.45 -3.50 7.13
N GLN A 210 7.24 -4.04 7.33
CA GLN A 210 6.77 -5.24 6.62
C GLN A 210 6.31 -4.96 5.18
N ILE A 211 5.94 -3.73 4.88
CA ILE A 211 5.52 -3.29 3.54
C ILE A 211 4.40 -4.18 2.95
N PRO A 212 3.24 -4.33 3.63
CA PRO A 212 2.09 -5.01 3.05
C PRO A 212 1.45 -4.22 1.90
N TYR A 213 1.64 -2.88 1.89
CA TYR A 213 1.23 -1.98 0.82
C TYR A 213 2.38 -1.11 0.35
N ILE A 214 2.42 -0.82 -0.93
CA ILE A 214 3.14 0.33 -1.47
C ILE A 214 2.24 1.52 -1.22
N LEU A 215 2.53 2.35 -0.22
CA LEU A 215 1.73 3.51 0.09
C LEU A 215 1.73 4.51 -1.06
N GLY A 216 0.55 5.04 -1.34
CA GLY A 216 0.32 5.99 -2.41
C GLY A 216 0.63 7.42 -1.98
N TRP A 217 -0.31 8.27 -2.20
CA TRP A 217 -0.22 9.71 -1.95
C TRP A 217 -1.41 10.20 -1.14
N GLY A 218 -1.24 11.29 -0.43
CA GLY A 218 -2.29 11.96 0.33
C GLY A 218 -2.11 13.47 0.32
N GLY A 219 -3.16 14.18 0.64
CA GLY A 219 -3.17 15.63 0.81
C GLY A 219 -3.92 16.00 2.09
N ASN A 220 -3.57 17.14 2.69
CA ASN A 220 -4.22 17.66 3.90
C ASN A 220 -5.50 18.45 3.56
N PHE A 221 -6.22 18.03 2.53
CA PHE A 221 -7.44 18.69 2.06
C PHE A 221 -8.46 17.66 1.58
N GLN A 222 -9.71 18.07 1.58
CA GLN A 222 -10.81 17.38 0.90
C GLN A 222 -11.33 18.30 -0.20
N ARG A 223 -11.50 17.75 -1.41
CA ARG A 223 -12.14 18.47 -2.51
C ARG A 223 -13.62 18.15 -2.52
N ILE A 224 -14.43 19.17 -2.39
CA ILE A 224 -15.89 19.08 -2.42
C ILE A 224 -16.38 19.85 -3.63
N LEU A 225 -17.11 19.16 -4.50
CA LEU A 225 -17.87 19.80 -5.57
C LEU A 225 -19.32 19.92 -5.11
N TYR A 226 -19.85 21.13 -5.12
CA TYR A 226 -21.25 21.38 -4.79
C TYR A 226 -21.83 22.44 -5.70
N TRP A 227 -23.14 22.38 -5.86
CA TRP A 227 -23.87 23.45 -6.54
C TRP A 227 -23.96 24.65 -5.61
N ASP A 228 -23.80 25.87 -6.14
CA ASP A 228 -23.89 27.13 -5.37
C ASP A 228 -25.33 27.45 -4.94
N ASN A 229 -25.96 26.46 -4.31
CA ASN A 229 -27.31 26.51 -3.76
C ASN A 229 -27.33 26.53 -2.22
N PHE A 230 -26.13 26.59 -1.61
CA PHE A 230 -25.97 26.57 -0.15
C PHE A 230 -25.43 27.91 0.34
N SER A 231 -26.01 28.40 1.41
CA SER A 231 -25.48 29.55 2.15
C SER A 231 -24.98 29.12 3.52
N TYR A 232 -23.95 29.77 4.00
CA TYR A 232 -23.43 29.55 5.35
C TYR A 232 -24.14 30.51 6.33
N PRO A 233 -24.46 30.08 7.56
CA PRO A 233 -24.86 30.98 8.61
C PRO A 233 -23.80 32.05 8.87
N GLU A 234 -24.23 33.28 9.12
CA GLU A 234 -23.32 34.36 9.53
C GLU A 234 -22.61 33.96 10.84
N GLY A 235 -21.26 34.00 10.83
CA GLY A 235 -20.45 33.69 12.03
C GLY A 235 -19.69 32.35 12.00
N HIS A 236 -19.62 31.69 10.85
CA HIS A 236 -18.77 30.52 10.65
C HIS A 236 -17.59 30.81 9.72
#